data_adbd763abe2e5050f06d763ea0eaec2f
#
_entry.id   adbd763abe2e5050f06d763ea0eaec2f
#
_cell.length_a   1.000
_cell.length_b   1.000
_cell.length_c   1.000
_cell.angle_alpha   90.00
_cell.angle_beta   90.00
_cell.angle_gamma   90.00
#
_symmetry.space_group_name_H-M   'P 1'
#
loop_
_entity.id
_entity.type
_entity.pdbx_description
1 polymer ?
#
loop_
_entity_poly.entity_id
_entity_poly.type
_entity_poly.pdbx_seq_one_letter_code
_entity_poly.pdbx_strand_id
1 'polypeptide(L)'
;MFKKILIANRGEIALRIQRACRELGVKAVMVYSEADREAKYIKLADESVCIGPAPSALSYLNMPAIIAAAEVTDAEAIHPGYGFLSENADFAERVERSGFKFIGPSPDSIRIMGDKVSAKQAMIKAGVPCVPGSEGALPDDPIIIKRTAKAIGYPVIIKAAGGGGGRGMRVVHTEAALIHAVQTTKAEAGAAFGNPAVYMEKYLQNPRHVEIQIMADQHKNAVWLGERDCSMQRRHQKVIEEAPAPGIPRKLIEKIGERCVAAVKKIGYRGAGTFEFLFEDGEFYFIEMNTRVQVEHPVTEWVTGVDIVKTQIQVAAGEKLPFTQRQVEIKGHAIECRINAEDPYKFVPSPGRVTTWHMPGGPGVRVDSHIYANYFVPPNYDSMIGKIIVHGDTRDQALARMRTALAETAVEGINTNIALHRELMVDPKFMDGGTNIHYLEEWLSKRQR
;
A
#
# COMPACT_ATOMS: atom_id res chain seq x y z
N MET A 1 26.92 -3.71 5.51
CA MET A 1 25.65 -4.24 6.08
C MET A 1 25.54 -3.79 7.54
N PHE A 2 24.36 -3.48 8.06
CA PHE A 2 24.11 -3.12 9.45
C PHE A 2 24.34 -4.33 10.38
N LYS A 3 24.71 -4.05 11.63
CA LYS A 3 24.79 -5.08 12.69
C LYS A 3 23.47 -5.23 13.42
N LYS A 4 22.71 -4.12 13.59
CA LYS A 4 21.47 -4.08 14.35
C LYS A 4 20.49 -3.07 13.77
N ILE A 5 19.24 -3.49 13.59
CA ILE A 5 18.15 -2.67 13.06
C ILE A 5 17.00 -2.63 14.07
N LEU A 6 16.49 -1.43 14.37
CA LEU A 6 15.24 -1.28 15.09
C LEU A 6 14.07 -1.30 14.11
N ILE A 7 13.06 -2.11 14.40
CA ILE A 7 11.82 -2.23 13.60
C ILE A 7 10.74 -1.42 14.28
N ALA A 8 10.41 -0.26 13.68
CA ALA A 8 9.43 0.71 14.18
C ALA A 8 8.04 0.41 13.64
N ASN A 9 7.57 -0.80 13.82
CA ASN A 9 6.26 -1.25 13.38
C ASN A 9 5.77 -2.46 14.19
N ARG A 10 4.58 -2.95 13.88
CA ARG A 10 3.91 -4.07 14.53
C ARG A 10 3.31 -5.04 13.52
N GLY A 11 2.69 -6.10 14.02
CA GLY A 11 1.91 -7.00 13.18
C GLY A 11 2.77 -7.89 12.28
N GLU A 12 2.19 -8.31 11.17
CA GLU A 12 2.85 -9.22 10.24
C GLU A 12 4.08 -8.60 9.60
N ILE A 13 4.06 -7.28 9.33
CA ILE A 13 5.20 -6.60 8.70
C ILE A 13 6.42 -6.54 9.63
N ALA A 14 6.21 -6.37 10.94
CA ALA A 14 7.31 -6.43 11.90
C ALA A 14 7.98 -7.80 11.88
N LEU A 15 7.21 -8.90 11.86
CA LEU A 15 7.73 -10.25 11.70
C LEU A 15 8.41 -10.47 10.35
N ARG A 16 7.84 -9.90 9.27
CA ARG A 16 8.43 -9.99 7.91
C ARG A 16 9.81 -9.33 7.85
N ILE A 17 9.95 -8.15 8.42
CA ILE A 17 11.23 -7.44 8.47
C ILE A 17 12.23 -8.20 9.35
N GLN A 18 11.79 -8.74 10.49
CA GLN A 18 12.63 -9.54 11.37
C GLN A 18 13.20 -10.77 10.65
N ARG A 19 12.38 -11.46 9.84
CA ARG A 19 12.85 -12.59 9.01
C ARG A 19 13.93 -12.15 8.03
N ALA A 20 13.76 -11.02 7.36
CA ALA A 20 14.76 -10.46 6.45
C ALA A 20 16.07 -10.12 7.19
N CYS A 21 16.00 -9.50 8.38
CA CYS A 21 17.16 -9.21 9.19
C CYS A 21 17.93 -10.50 9.55
N ARG A 22 17.23 -11.55 10.00
CA ARG A 22 17.86 -12.84 10.35
C ARG A 22 18.57 -13.49 9.17
N GLU A 23 17.96 -13.49 7.99
CA GLU A 23 18.60 -14.04 6.78
C GLU A 23 19.81 -13.23 6.33
N LEU A 24 19.88 -11.95 6.66
CA LEU A 24 21.03 -11.07 6.42
C LEU A 24 22.09 -11.14 7.54
N GLY A 25 21.85 -11.91 8.60
CA GLY A 25 22.74 -11.95 9.77
C GLY A 25 22.70 -10.69 10.64
N VAL A 26 21.61 -9.91 10.55
CA VAL A 26 21.41 -8.64 11.26
C VAL A 26 20.52 -8.87 12.48
N LYS A 27 20.93 -8.36 13.64
CA LYS A 27 20.09 -8.39 14.85
C LYS A 27 18.89 -7.45 14.71
N ALA A 28 17.74 -7.91 15.22
CA ALA A 28 16.49 -7.15 15.19
C ALA A 28 16.10 -6.70 16.60
N VAL A 29 15.92 -5.39 16.76
CA VAL A 29 15.28 -4.78 17.94
C VAL A 29 13.82 -4.52 17.59
N MET A 30 12.91 -5.05 18.40
CA MET A 30 11.47 -4.83 18.23
C MET A 30 10.96 -3.79 19.21
N VAL A 31 10.28 -2.77 18.71
CA VAL A 31 9.48 -1.91 19.59
C VAL A 31 8.07 -2.48 19.73
N TYR A 32 7.42 -2.24 20.86
CA TYR A 32 6.04 -2.66 21.09
C TYR A 32 5.31 -1.73 22.06
N SER A 33 4.01 -1.58 21.87
CA SER A 33 3.13 -1.01 22.87
C SER A 33 2.75 -2.07 23.91
N GLU A 34 2.22 -1.65 25.04
CA GLU A 34 1.76 -2.60 26.09
C GLU A 34 0.76 -3.63 25.55
N ALA A 35 -0.07 -3.27 24.56
CA ALA A 35 -1.04 -4.17 23.95
C ALA A 35 -0.39 -5.28 23.12
N ASP A 36 0.80 -5.07 22.60
CA ASP A 36 1.52 -6.03 21.75
C ASP A 36 2.59 -6.83 22.51
N ARG A 37 2.67 -6.74 23.84
CA ARG A 37 3.67 -7.43 24.67
C ARG A 37 3.78 -8.93 24.39
N GLU A 38 2.65 -9.58 24.09
CA GLU A 38 2.58 -11.01 23.81
C GLU A 38 2.71 -11.38 22.33
N ALA A 39 2.98 -10.40 21.46
CA ALA A 39 3.12 -10.65 20.03
C ALA A 39 4.30 -11.58 19.71
N LYS A 40 4.11 -12.41 18.68
CA LYS A 40 5.08 -13.43 18.29
C LYS A 40 6.45 -12.83 17.94
N TYR A 41 6.48 -11.71 17.23
CA TYR A 41 7.70 -11.03 16.84
C TYR A 41 8.50 -10.50 18.05
N ILE A 42 7.84 -10.19 19.17
CA ILE A 42 8.52 -9.78 20.41
C ILE A 42 9.24 -10.98 21.04
N LYS A 43 8.55 -12.14 21.09
CA LYS A 43 9.14 -13.39 21.63
C LYS A 43 10.31 -13.92 20.79
N LEU A 44 10.37 -13.55 19.53
CA LEU A 44 11.40 -13.95 18.58
C LEU A 44 12.52 -12.89 18.40
N ALA A 45 12.39 -11.71 19.01
CA ALA A 45 13.34 -10.62 18.86
C ALA A 45 14.70 -10.93 19.54
N ASP A 46 15.78 -10.35 19.03
CA ASP A 46 17.06 -10.33 19.72
C ASP A 46 16.99 -9.42 20.94
N GLU A 47 16.35 -8.27 20.78
CA GLU A 47 16.06 -7.29 21.82
C GLU A 47 14.65 -6.69 21.59
N SER A 48 14.01 -6.23 22.67
CA SER A 48 12.72 -5.56 22.55
C SER A 48 12.56 -4.43 23.56
N VAL A 49 11.86 -3.36 23.16
CA VAL A 49 11.63 -2.16 23.98
C VAL A 49 10.17 -1.78 23.95
N CYS A 50 9.56 -1.64 25.13
CA CYS A 50 8.23 -1.09 25.26
C CYS A 50 8.30 0.43 25.05
N ILE A 51 7.53 0.95 24.08
CA ILE A 51 7.54 2.38 23.70
C ILE A 51 6.32 3.15 24.20
N GLY A 52 5.45 2.53 24.98
CA GLY A 52 4.32 3.20 25.60
C GLY A 52 3.04 2.37 25.64
N PRO A 53 1.93 2.98 26.06
CA PRO A 53 0.63 2.33 26.20
C PRO A 53 0.02 2.00 24.83
N ALA A 54 -1.12 1.29 24.84
CA ALA A 54 -1.80 0.79 23.66
C ALA A 54 -2.13 1.81 22.56
N PRO A 55 -2.62 3.05 22.86
CA PRO A 55 -2.93 4.02 21.80
C PRO A 55 -1.72 4.34 20.93
N SER A 56 -1.89 4.29 19.59
CA SER A 56 -0.81 4.52 18.61
C SER A 56 -0.14 5.89 18.79
N ALA A 57 -0.89 6.93 19.12
CA ALA A 57 -0.35 8.27 19.36
C ALA A 57 0.67 8.33 20.49
N LEU A 58 0.56 7.42 21.47
CA LEU A 58 1.43 7.34 22.64
C LEU A 58 2.53 6.28 22.51
N SER A 59 2.57 5.54 21.40
CA SER A 59 3.50 4.43 21.16
C SER A 59 4.08 4.47 19.73
N TYR A 60 3.44 3.84 18.77
CA TYR A 60 3.98 3.70 17.39
C TYR A 60 4.08 5.01 16.60
N LEU A 61 3.40 6.08 17.03
CA LEU A 61 3.52 7.44 16.49
C LEU A 61 4.36 8.37 17.39
N ASN A 62 4.90 7.87 18.49
CA ASN A 62 5.75 8.62 19.41
C ASN A 62 7.20 8.60 18.93
N MET A 63 7.56 9.57 18.08
CA MET A 63 8.90 9.66 17.51
C MET A 63 10.02 9.69 18.56
N PRO A 64 9.94 10.49 19.65
CA PRO A 64 10.97 10.49 20.70
C PRO A 64 11.17 9.12 21.33
N ALA A 65 10.10 8.39 21.64
CA ALA A 65 10.21 7.06 22.25
C ALA A 65 10.87 6.04 21.32
N ILE A 66 10.58 6.10 20.01
CA ILE A 66 11.20 5.21 19.01
C ILE A 66 12.69 5.53 18.86
N ILE A 67 13.07 6.81 18.78
CA ILE A 67 14.47 7.23 18.67
C ILE A 67 15.26 6.85 19.94
N ALA A 68 14.69 7.09 21.12
CA ALA A 68 15.30 6.69 22.39
C ALA A 68 15.50 5.16 22.47
N ALA A 69 14.53 4.38 21.97
CA ALA A 69 14.69 2.92 21.89
C ALA A 69 15.86 2.52 20.98
N ALA A 70 16.08 3.22 19.87
CA ALA A 70 17.23 2.98 19.00
C ALA A 70 18.56 3.33 19.68
N GLU A 71 18.60 4.41 20.45
CA GLU A 71 19.80 4.83 21.22
C GLU A 71 20.17 3.80 22.28
N VAL A 72 19.25 3.41 23.13
CA VAL A 72 19.53 2.50 24.26
C VAL A 72 19.86 1.07 23.83
N THR A 73 19.53 0.72 22.60
CA THR A 73 19.82 -0.61 22.03
C THR A 73 20.99 -0.61 21.06
N ASP A 74 21.67 0.51 20.87
CA ASP A 74 22.75 0.67 19.89
C ASP A 74 22.35 0.23 18.47
N ALA A 75 21.12 0.50 18.05
CA ALA A 75 20.69 0.23 16.69
C ALA A 75 21.40 1.19 15.70
N GLU A 76 21.71 0.72 14.51
CA GLU A 76 22.37 1.53 13.47
C GLU A 76 21.36 2.10 12.45
N ALA A 77 20.20 1.46 12.35
CA ALA A 77 19.16 1.85 11.42
C ALA A 77 17.76 1.59 11.99
N ILE A 78 16.76 2.29 11.43
CA ILE A 78 15.35 2.14 11.77
C ILE A 78 14.57 1.77 10.52
N HIS A 79 13.85 0.64 10.55
CA HIS A 79 12.94 0.21 9.50
C HIS A 79 11.51 0.56 9.88
N PRO A 80 10.83 1.46 9.16
CA PRO A 80 9.48 1.91 9.52
C PRO A 80 8.37 0.96 9.07
N GLY A 81 8.64 -0.03 8.21
CA GLY A 81 7.64 -0.88 7.59
C GLY A 81 6.67 -0.10 6.69
N TYR A 82 5.37 -0.29 6.89
CA TYR A 82 4.30 0.49 6.26
C TYR A 82 3.30 1.02 7.31
N GLY A 83 2.51 2.05 6.96
CA GLY A 83 1.65 2.76 7.92
C GLY A 83 2.45 3.51 8.97
N PHE A 84 1.80 3.95 10.04
CA PHE A 84 2.41 4.74 11.13
C PHE A 84 3.33 5.88 10.62
N LEU A 85 4.63 5.78 10.89
CA LEU A 85 5.61 6.82 10.55
C LEU A 85 6.37 6.55 9.24
N SER A 86 6.01 5.51 8.48
CA SER A 86 6.77 5.10 7.29
C SER A 86 6.81 6.15 6.16
N GLU A 87 5.80 7.01 6.07
CA GLU A 87 5.70 8.11 5.10
C GLU A 87 5.74 9.50 5.77
N ASN A 88 6.30 9.55 6.99
CA ASN A 88 6.46 10.80 7.72
C ASN A 88 7.87 11.38 7.49
N ALA A 89 7.95 12.47 6.72
CA ALA A 89 9.23 13.11 6.38
C ALA A 89 9.96 13.66 7.60
N ASP A 90 9.25 14.20 8.58
CA ASP A 90 9.85 14.74 9.80
C ASP A 90 10.45 13.63 10.67
N PHE A 91 9.80 12.46 10.70
CA PHE A 91 10.38 11.30 11.37
C PHE A 91 11.66 10.83 10.68
N ALA A 92 11.63 10.67 9.35
CA ALA A 92 12.82 10.29 8.59
C ALA A 92 13.98 11.27 8.80
N GLU A 93 13.71 12.58 8.80
CA GLU A 93 14.70 13.62 9.06
C GLU A 93 15.26 13.55 10.49
N ARG A 94 14.40 13.36 11.51
CA ARG A 94 14.82 13.22 12.90
C ARG A 94 15.68 11.97 13.11
N VAL A 95 15.33 10.85 12.51
CA VAL A 95 16.11 9.61 12.54
C VAL A 95 17.53 9.87 12.00
N GLU A 96 17.65 10.49 10.82
CA GLU A 96 18.95 10.77 10.20
C GLU A 96 19.76 11.82 11.01
N ARG A 97 19.12 12.85 11.54
CA ARG A 97 19.78 13.85 12.42
C ARG A 97 20.24 13.24 13.76
N SER A 98 19.59 12.21 14.25
CA SER A 98 19.99 11.47 15.46
C SER A 98 21.13 10.46 15.21
N GLY A 99 21.65 10.39 13.98
CA GLY A 99 22.78 9.52 13.64
C GLY A 99 22.39 8.12 13.18
N PHE A 100 21.09 7.81 13.07
CA PHE A 100 20.59 6.52 12.57
C PHE A 100 20.31 6.57 11.07
N LYS A 101 20.39 5.42 10.41
CA LYS A 101 19.93 5.30 9.02
C LYS A 101 18.43 5.05 8.97
N PHE A 102 17.70 5.87 8.22
CA PHE A 102 16.31 5.59 7.89
C PHE A 102 16.25 4.60 6.71
N ILE A 103 15.62 3.44 6.91
CA ILE A 103 15.45 2.44 5.84
C ILE A 103 14.23 2.80 5.00
N GLY A 104 14.47 3.62 4.00
CA GLY A 104 13.48 4.21 3.13
C GLY A 104 14.07 5.32 2.26
N PRO A 105 13.21 6.08 1.58
CA PRO A 105 13.64 7.23 0.78
C PRO A 105 14.12 8.40 1.65
N SER A 106 14.68 9.41 1.00
CA SER A 106 15.08 10.64 1.70
C SER A 106 13.87 11.42 2.22
N PRO A 107 14.01 12.21 3.30
CA PRO A 107 12.93 13.07 3.78
C PRO A 107 12.33 13.96 2.68
N ASP A 108 13.16 14.51 1.78
CA ASP A 108 12.69 15.34 0.67
C ASP A 108 11.86 14.57 -0.33
N SER A 109 12.25 13.33 -0.66
CA SER A 109 11.43 12.44 -1.53
C SER A 109 10.08 12.15 -0.91
N ILE A 110 10.02 11.92 0.41
CA ILE A 110 8.76 11.70 1.13
C ILE A 110 7.89 12.97 1.08
N ARG A 111 8.46 14.17 1.30
CA ARG A 111 7.72 15.44 1.24
C ARG A 111 7.15 15.70 -0.16
N ILE A 112 7.97 15.53 -1.21
CA ILE A 112 7.54 15.76 -2.60
C ILE A 112 6.42 14.80 -2.98
N MET A 113 6.56 13.52 -2.66
CA MET A 113 5.56 12.51 -3.03
C MET A 113 4.32 12.51 -2.12
N GLY A 114 4.45 12.97 -0.88
CA GLY A 114 3.34 13.09 0.06
C GLY A 114 2.41 14.27 -0.20
N ASP A 115 2.88 15.30 -0.93
CA ASP A 115 2.03 16.41 -1.40
C ASP A 115 1.48 16.10 -2.79
N LYS A 116 0.16 15.97 -2.90
CA LYS A 116 -0.51 15.54 -4.15
C LYS A 116 -0.23 16.47 -5.34
N VAL A 117 -0.12 17.77 -5.10
CA VAL A 117 0.15 18.76 -6.16
C VAL A 117 1.59 18.65 -6.62
N SER A 118 2.53 18.63 -5.67
CA SER A 118 3.96 18.47 -5.94
C SER A 118 4.27 17.15 -6.64
N ALA A 119 3.67 16.05 -6.17
CA ALA A 119 3.81 14.73 -6.77
C ALA A 119 3.31 14.72 -8.22
N LYS A 120 2.10 15.23 -8.47
CA LYS A 120 1.54 15.33 -9.83
C LYS A 120 2.40 16.17 -10.75
N GLN A 121 2.89 17.33 -10.30
CA GLN A 121 3.80 18.18 -11.07
C GLN A 121 5.13 17.48 -11.38
N ALA A 122 5.71 16.79 -10.39
CA ALA A 122 6.95 16.03 -10.59
C ALA A 122 6.75 14.91 -11.62
N MET A 123 5.60 14.22 -11.57
CA MET A 123 5.26 13.14 -12.48
C MET A 123 5.02 13.65 -13.91
N ILE A 124 4.29 14.75 -14.09
CA ILE A 124 4.09 15.39 -15.40
C ILE A 124 5.45 15.77 -16.01
N LYS A 125 6.34 16.41 -15.23
CA LYS A 125 7.69 16.78 -15.67
C LYS A 125 8.55 15.57 -16.03
N ALA A 126 8.29 14.43 -15.41
CA ALA A 126 8.97 13.17 -15.69
C ALA A 126 8.34 12.37 -16.85
N GLY A 127 7.22 12.82 -17.41
CA GLY A 127 6.51 12.14 -18.51
C GLY A 127 5.64 10.98 -18.08
N VAL A 128 5.31 10.88 -16.78
CA VAL A 128 4.34 9.91 -16.24
C VAL A 128 2.92 10.45 -16.49
N PRO A 129 2.02 9.67 -17.13
CA PRO A 129 0.67 10.13 -17.40
C PRO A 129 -0.11 10.37 -16.11
N CYS A 130 -0.78 11.49 -16.02
CA CYS A 130 -1.63 11.86 -14.88
C CYS A 130 -3.07 12.06 -15.33
N VAL A 131 -4.03 11.95 -14.41
CA VAL A 131 -5.43 12.24 -14.70
C VAL A 131 -5.53 13.67 -15.25
N PRO A 132 -6.13 13.88 -16.46
CA PRO A 132 -6.38 15.21 -16.99
C PRO A 132 -7.17 16.06 -16.00
N GLY A 133 -6.75 17.29 -15.76
CA GLY A 133 -7.40 18.13 -14.76
C GLY A 133 -6.98 19.59 -14.84
N SER A 134 -7.46 20.39 -13.89
CA SER A 134 -7.07 21.78 -13.72
C SER A 134 -5.60 21.93 -13.33
N GLU A 135 -4.94 22.99 -13.77
CA GLU A 135 -3.53 23.30 -13.45
C GLU A 135 -3.34 23.80 -12.00
N GLY A 136 -4.29 23.58 -11.13
CA GLY A 136 -4.30 23.99 -9.74
C GLY A 136 -5.71 24.19 -9.21
N ALA A 137 -5.84 24.97 -8.15
CA ALA A 137 -7.14 25.31 -7.59
C ALA A 137 -8.02 26.05 -8.60
N LEU A 138 -9.30 25.68 -8.65
CA LEU A 138 -10.28 26.35 -9.50
C LEU A 138 -10.52 27.79 -9.01
N PRO A 139 -10.48 28.78 -9.93
CA PRO A 139 -10.84 30.14 -9.60
C PRO A 139 -12.34 30.26 -9.29
N ASP A 140 -12.79 31.46 -8.91
CA ASP A 140 -14.21 31.71 -8.66
C ASP A 140 -14.98 32.11 -9.94
N ASP A 141 -14.28 32.34 -11.05
CA ASP A 141 -14.88 32.72 -12.35
C ASP A 141 -15.58 31.53 -13.01
N PRO A 142 -16.92 31.56 -13.15
CA PRO A 142 -17.69 30.49 -13.78
C PRO A 142 -17.29 30.21 -15.24
N ILE A 143 -16.81 31.23 -15.98
CA ILE A 143 -16.43 31.09 -17.40
C ILE A 143 -15.17 30.22 -17.49
N ILE A 144 -14.19 30.49 -16.63
CA ILE A 144 -12.95 29.71 -16.57
C ILE A 144 -13.24 28.27 -16.14
N ILE A 145 -14.09 28.08 -15.10
CA ILE A 145 -14.50 26.76 -14.61
C ILE A 145 -15.14 25.94 -15.72
N LYS A 146 -16.10 26.50 -16.44
CA LYS A 146 -16.81 25.84 -17.58
C LYS A 146 -15.83 25.47 -18.70
N ARG A 147 -14.94 26.41 -19.07
CA ARG A 147 -13.91 26.17 -20.09
C ARG A 147 -12.98 25.03 -19.70
N THR A 148 -12.55 24.99 -18.44
CA THR A 148 -11.72 23.91 -17.91
C THR A 148 -12.43 22.56 -17.98
N ALA A 149 -13.68 22.48 -17.53
CA ALA A 149 -14.48 21.26 -17.59
C ALA A 149 -14.68 20.75 -19.03
N LYS A 150 -14.94 21.69 -19.97
CA LYS A 150 -15.10 21.36 -21.39
C LYS A 150 -13.80 20.82 -22.00
N ALA A 151 -12.66 21.38 -21.62
CA ALA A 151 -11.33 20.92 -22.07
C ALA A 151 -11.00 19.52 -21.52
N ILE A 152 -11.37 19.23 -20.27
CA ILE A 152 -11.17 17.92 -19.64
C ILE A 152 -12.12 16.87 -20.23
N GLY A 153 -13.36 17.26 -20.53
CA GLY A 153 -14.45 16.38 -20.99
C GLY A 153 -15.23 15.72 -19.83
N TYR A 154 -16.57 15.84 -19.91
CA TYR A 154 -17.47 15.22 -18.92
C TYR A 154 -17.50 13.69 -19.02
N PRO A 155 -17.74 12.97 -17.88
CA PRO A 155 -17.92 13.51 -16.55
C PRO A 155 -16.61 13.99 -15.92
N VAL A 156 -16.70 15.01 -15.05
CA VAL A 156 -15.58 15.50 -14.25
C VAL A 156 -15.82 15.29 -12.77
N ILE A 157 -14.77 15.27 -11.97
CA ILE A 157 -14.84 15.20 -10.51
C ILE A 157 -14.21 16.44 -9.91
N ILE A 158 -14.91 17.08 -8.98
CA ILE A 158 -14.39 18.18 -8.17
C ILE A 158 -13.85 17.59 -6.87
N LYS A 159 -12.64 17.98 -6.49
CA LYS A 159 -11.93 17.44 -5.29
C LYS A 159 -11.41 18.58 -4.43
N ALA A 160 -11.62 18.48 -3.12
CA ALA A 160 -11.00 19.39 -2.15
C ALA A 160 -9.48 19.18 -2.07
N ALA A 161 -8.70 20.25 -2.10
CA ALA A 161 -7.24 20.18 -2.03
C ALA A 161 -6.74 19.57 -0.70
N GLY A 162 -7.44 19.85 0.40
CA GLY A 162 -7.16 19.26 1.73
C GLY A 162 -7.89 17.95 2.01
N GLY A 163 -8.69 17.44 1.06
CA GLY A 163 -9.51 16.24 1.24
C GLY A 163 -8.73 14.93 1.08
N GLY A 164 -9.21 13.89 1.75
CA GLY A 164 -8.67 12.54 1.65
C GLY A 164 -9.73 11.48 1.99
N GLY A 165 -9.46 10.22 1.66
CA GLY A 165 -10.36 9.10 2.01
C GLY A 165 -11.78 9.20 1.42
N GLY A 166 -11.95 9.81 0.25
CA GLY A 166 -13.25 9.94 -0.43
C GLY A 166 -14.12 11.11 0.06
N ARG A 167 -13.65 11.93 0.99
CA ARG A 167 -14.36 13.13 1.47
C ARG A 167 -14.00 14.36 0.66
N GLY A 168 -14.98 15.26 0.44
CA GLY A 168 -14.78 16.50 -0.32
C GLY A 168 -14.63 16.24 -1.81
N MET A 169 -15.36 15.26 -2.36
CA MET A 169 -15.38 14.92 -3.79
C MET A 169 -16.81 14.91 -4.32
N ARG A 170 -17.00 15.44 -5.54
CA ARG A 170 -18.31 15.49 -6.22
C ARG A 170 -18.18 15.26 -7.71
N VAL A 171 -18.86 14.23 -8.21
CA VAL A 171 -18.91 13.93 -9.64
C VAL A 171 -19.95 14.81 -10.33
N VAL A 172 -19.59 15.32 -11.50
CA VAL A 172 -20.43 16.22 -12.32
C VAL A 172 -20.52 15.66 -13.72
N HIS A 173 -21.73 15.30 -14.14
CA HIS A 173 -21.98 14.68 -15.44
C HIS A 173 -22.33 15.70 -16.53
N THR A 174 -22.81 16.89 -16.16
CA THR A 174 -23.28 17.91 -17.12
C THR A 174 -22.82 19.31 -16.72
N GLU A 175 -22.71 20.20 -17.71
CA GLU A 175 -22.34 21.61 -17.48
C GLU A 175 -23.34 22.35 -16.57
N ALA A 176 -24.64 22.01 -16.66
CA ALA A 176 -25.68 22.66 -15.84
C ALA A 176 -25.46 22.50 -14.33
N ALA A 177 -24.94 21.35 -13.89
CA ALA A 177 -24.68 21.06 -12.49
C ALA A 177 -23.31 21.59 -11.99
N LEU A 178 -22.43 22.02 -12.91
CA LEU A 178 -21.01 22.25 -12.60
C LEU A 178 -20.78 23.34 -11.55
N ILE A 179 -21.33 24.53 -11.77
CA ILE A 179 -21.05 25.69 -10.89
C ILE A 179 -21.58 25.45 -9.48
N HIS A 180 -22.79 24.89 -9.36
CA HIS A 180 -23.36 24.52 -8.07
C HIS A 180 -22.48 23.46 -7.35
N ALA A 181 -22.02 22.45 -8.07
CA ALA A 181 -21.14 21.42 -7.51
C ALA A 181 -19.81 22.00 -7.01
N VAL A 182 -19.19 22.93 -7.76
CA VAL A 182 -17.95 23.59 -7.34
C VAL A 182 -18.17 24.41 -6.06
N GLN A 183 -19.24 25.23 -6.02
CA GLN A 183 -19.55 26.07 -4.85
C GLN A 183 -19.83 25.23 -3.60
N THR A 184 -20.63 24.17 -3.73
CA THR A 184 -20.94 23.26 -2.64
C THR A 184 -19.67 22.57 -2.12
N THR A 185 -18.82 22.07 -3.03
CA THR A 185 -17.57 21.40 -2.63
C THR A 185 -16.58 22.37 -1.96
N LYS A 186 -16.50 23.63 -2.43
CA LYS A 186 -15.70 24.68 -1.77
C LYS A 186 -16.17 24.95 -0.33
N ALA A 187 -17.48 25.07 -0.14
CA ALA A 187 -18.08 25.32 1.19
C ALA A 187 -17.81 24.13 2.15
N GLU A 188 -18.05 22.90 1.67
CA GLU A 188 -17.77 21.67 2.43
C GLU A 188 -16.26 21.54 2.79
N ALA A 189 -15.38 21.86 1.84
CA ALA A 189 -13.93 21.83 2.02
C ALA A 189 -13.46 22.86 3.06
N GLY A 190 -13.99 24.07 2.99
CA GLY A 190 -13.71 25.12 3.98
C GLY A 190 -14.13 24.73 5.39
N ALA A 191 -15.33 24.16 5.54
CA ALA A 191 -15.86 23.72 6.82
C ALA A 191 -15.13 22.50 7.39
N ALA A 192 -14.81 21.51 6.55
CA ALA A 192 -14.24 20.24 7.00
C ALA A 192 -12.71 20.27 7.15
N PHE A 193 -12.00 21.06 6.34
CA PHE A 193 -10.53 21.04 6.24
C PHE A 193 -9.87 22.41 6.47
N GLY A 194 -10.66 23.45 6.70
CA GLY A 194 -10.14 24.83 6.86
C GLY A 194 -9.56 25.43 5.56
N ASN A 195 -9.64 24.73 4.44
CA ASN A 195 -9.14 25.15 3.14
C ASN A 195 -10.22 24.93 2.07
N PRO A 196 -10.80 26.01 1.51
CA PRO A 196 -11.87 25.91 0.50
C PRO A 196 -11.35 25.60 -0.92
N ALA A 197 -10.03 25.49 -1.12
CA ALA A 197 -9.47 25.23 -2.43
C ALA A 197 -9.93 23.87 -2.98
N VAL A 198 -10.44 23.89 -4.22
CA VAL A 198 -10.84 22.68 -4.95
C VAL A 198 -10.20 22.66 -6.32
N TYR A 199 -9.98 21.49 -6.86
CA TYR A 199 -9.49 21.27 -8.22
C TYR A 199 -10.42 20.32 -8.96
N MET A 200 -10.30 20.25 -10.28
CA MET A 200 -11.13 19.44 -11.15
C MET A 200 -10.28 18.43 -11.89
N GLU A 201 -10.79 17.21 -12.01
CA GLU A 201 -10.16 16.16 -12.82
C GLU A 201 -11.20 15.41 -13.65
N LYS A 202 -10.74 14.71 -14.71
CA LYS A 202 -11.58 13.75 -15.42
C LYS A 202 -12.06 12.68 -14.46
N TYR A 203 -13.35 12.37 -14.49
CA TYR A 203 -13.90 11.25 -13.73
C TYR A 203 -13.77 9.96 -14.54
N LEU A 204 -13.05 8.99 -14.01
CA LEU A 204 -12.93 7.65 -14.56
C LEU A 204 -14.08 6.80 -14.02
N GLN A 205 -14.83 6.14 -14.92
CA GLN A 205 -16.09 5.50 -14.54
C GLN A 205 -15.92 4.07 -14.05
N ASN A 206 -15.03 3.31 -14.70
CA ASN A 206 -14.80 1.90 -14.41
C ASN A 206 -13.30 1.55 -14.34
N PRO A 207 -12.48 2.34 -13.63
CA PRO A 207 -11.05 2.13 -13.64
C PRO A 207 -10.68 0.89 -12.84
N ARG A 208 -9.54 0.31 -13.20
CA ARG A 208 -8.81 -0.66 -12.38
C ARG A 208 -7.74 0.06 -11.59
N HIS A 209 -7.44 -0.44 -10.41
CA HIS A 209 -6.29 0.01 -9.63
C HIS A 209 -5.09 -0.88 -9.96
N VAL A 210 -4.17 -0.34 -10.72
CA VAL A 210 -2.95 -1.04 -11.13
C VAL A 210 -1.75 -0.24 -10.66
N GLU A 211 -0.77 -0.91 -10.09
CA GLU A 211 0.38 -0.25 -9.47
C GLU A 211 1.70 -0.86 -9.93
N ILE A 212 2.74 -0.04 -10.02
CA ILE A 212 4.09 -0.43 -10.46
C ILE A 212 5.05 -0.41 -9.27
N GLN A 213 5.65 -1.57 -8.97
CA GLN A 213 6.68 -1.68 -7.94
C GLN A 213 8.02 -1.18 -8.43
N ILE A 214 8.65 -0.27 -7.68
CA ILE A 214 9.99 0.25 -7.96
C ILE A 214 10.95 -0.15 -6.84
N MET A 215 12.20 -0.35 -7.22
CA MET A 215 13.35 -0.43 -6.31
C MET A 215 14.48 0.42 -6.86
N ALA A 216 15.06 1.28 -6.03
CA ALA A 216 16.17 2.16 -6.41
C ALA A 216 17.24 2.21 -5.33
N ASP A 217 18.51 2.38 -5.74
CA ASP A 217 19.64 2.50 -4.84
C ASP A 217 20.23 3.93 -4.80
N GLN A 218 21.25 4.14 -3.97
CA GLN A 218 21.95 5.43 -3.84
C GLN A 218 22.93 5.69 -4.98
N HIS A 219 23.14 4.72 -5.88
CA HIS A 219 24.10 4.75 -6.98
C HIS A 219 23.42 5.05 -8.33
N LYS A 220 22.21 5.60 -8.30
CA LYS A 220 21.38 5.93 -9.48
C LYS A 220 20.89 4.72 -10.28
N ASN A 221 20.96 3.51 -9.71
CA ASN A 221 20.31 2.37 -10.29
C ASN A 221 18.84 2.33 -9.84
N ALA A 222 17.94 2.03 -10.76
CA ALA A 222 16.53 1.84 -10.45
C ALA A 222 15.95 0.82 -11.42
N VAL A 223 15.06 -0.01 -10.92
CA VAL A 223 14.34 -1.03 -11.67
C VAL A 223 12.86 -0.99 -11.31
N TRP A 224 12.01 -1.48 -12.21
CA TRP A 224 10.63 -1.82 -11.92
C TRP A 224 10.47 -3.35 -11.85
N LEU A 225 9.66 -3.81 -10.92
CA LEU A 225 9.51 -5.23 -10.55
C LEU A 225 8.13 -5.79 -10.94
N GLY A 226 7.58 -5.32 -12.04
CA GLY A 226 6.24 -5.69 -12.47
C GLY A 226 5.15 -4.82 -11.84
N GLU A 227 3.94 -5.23 -12.15
CA GLU A 227 2.72 -4.57 -11.69
C GLU A 227 1.89 -5.50 -10.80
N ARG A 228 0.99 -4.88 -10.04
CA ARG A 228 -0.07 -5.54 -9.26
C ARG A 228 -1.42 -4.96 -9.65
N ASP A 229 -2.43 -5.80 -9.67
CA ASP A 229 -3.83 -5.38 -9.72
C ASP A 229 -4.41 -5.39 -8.30
N CYS A 230 -4.89 -4.26 -7.85
CA CYS A 230 -5.47 -4.06 -6.52
C CYS A 230 -6.92 -3.56 -6.61
N SER A 231 -7.61 -3.90 -7.68
CA SER A 231 -8.98 -3.42 -7.95
C SER A 231 -10.02 -4.04 -7.03
N MET A 232 -9.74 -5.22 -6.46
CA MET A 232 -10.65 -5.85 -5.50
C MET A 232 -10.52 -5.16 -4.14
N GLN A 233 -11.28 -4.09 -3.97
CA GLN A 233 -11.22 -3.20 -2.81
C GLN A 233 -12.61 -2.75 -2.37
N ARG A 234 -12.73 -2.33 -1.12
CA ARG A 234 -13.92 -1.71 -0.56
C ARG A 234 -13.56 -0.41 0.13
N ARG A 235 -14.20 0.70 -0.26
CA ARG A 235 -13.93 2.04 0.29
C ARG A 235 -12.42 2.37 0.30
N HIS A 236 -11.75 2.08 -0.82
CA HIS A 236 -10.30 2.24 -1.01
C HIS A 236 -9.41 1.33 -0.13
N GLN A 237 -9.99 0.36 0.57
CA GLN A 237 -9.23 -0.68 1.27
C GLN A 237 -9.12 -1.92 0.38
N LYS A 238 -7.90 -2.27 -0.01
CA LYS A 238 -7.58 -3.44 -0.82
C LYS A 238 -7.92 -4.71 -0.02
N VAL A 239 -8.51 -5.70 -0.67
CA VAL A 239 -8.96 -6.97 -0.06
C VAL A 239 -8.26 -8.15 -0.69
N ILE A 240 -8.12 -8.14 -2.03
CA ILE A 240 -7.38 -9.13 -2.81
C ILE A 240 -6.47 -8.37 -3.78
N GLU A 241 -5.23 -8.83 -3.90
CA GLU A 241 -4.24 -8.33 -4.84
C GLU A 241 -3.68 -9.48 -5.67
N GLU A 242 -3.32 -9.20 -6.92
CA GLU A 242 -2.70 -10.18 -7.80
C GLU A 242 -1.60 -9.59 -8.69
N ALA A 243 -0.65 -10.41 -9.07
CA ALA A 243 0.42 -10.08 -10.00
C ALA A 243 0.70 -11.27 -10.94
N PRO A 244 0.90 -11.00 -12.25
CA PRO A 244 0.68 -9.75 -12.97
C PRO A 244 -0.81 -9.38 -13.10
N ALA A 245 -1.11 -8.14 -13.52
CA ALA A 245 -2.47 -7.67 -13.74
C ALA A 245 -3.12 -8.39 -14.94
N PRO A 246 -4.28 -9.06 -14.76
CA PRO A 246 -4.90 -9.82 -15.85
C PRO A 246 -5.32 -8.94 -17.03
N GLY A 247 -5.09 -9.41 -18.24
CA GLY A 247 -5.63 -8.81 -19.48
C GLY A 247 -5.02 -7.47 -19.89
N ILE A 248 -3.97 -6.99 -19.23
CA ILE A 248 -3.25 -5.78 -19.66
C ILE A 248 -2.06 -6.19 -20.55
N PRO A 249 -1.94 -5.64 -21.78
CA PRO A 249 -0.83 -5.96 -22.66
C PRO A 249 0.53 -5.64 -22.04
N ARG A 250 1.47 -6.58 -22.08
CA ARG A 250 2.82 -6.42 -21.47
C ARG A 250 3.55 -5.17 -21.96
N LYS A 251 3.42 -4.81 -23.25
CA LYS A 251 4.02 -3.59 -23.82
C LYS A 251 3.56 -2.31 -23.13
N LEU A 252 2.32 -2.25 -22.64
CA LEU A 252 1.82 -1.09 -21.89
C LEU A 252 2.47 -1.05 -20.51
N ILE A 253 2.61 -2.20 -19.86
CA ILE A 253 3.25 -2.32 -18.54
C ILE A 253 4.75 -1.96 -18.65
N GLU A 254 5.45 -2.46 -19.64
CA GLU A 254 6.86 -2.12 -19.90
C GLU A 254 7.03 -0.61 -20.06
N LYS A 255 6.21 0.00 -20.93
CA LYS A 255 6.24 1.44 -21.20
C LYS A 255 6.01 2.27 -19.94
N ILE A 256 5.02 1.90 -19.10
CA ILE A 256 4.77 2.65 -17.86
C ILE A 256 5.85 2.38 -16.80
N GLY A 257 6.34 1.15 -16.69
CA GLY A 257 7.44 0.78 -15.80
C GLY A 257 8.73 1.56 -16.11
N GLU A 258 9.10 1.68 -17.38
CA GLU A 258 10.25 2.49 -17.83
C GLU A 258 10.09 3.98 -17.46
N ARG A 259 8.89 4.54 -17.63
CA ARG A 259 8.58 5.92 -17.21
C ARG A 259 8.69 6.11 -15.71
N CYS A 260 8.22 5.14 -14.91
CA CYS A 260 8.38 5.17 -13.45
C CYS A 260 9.87 5.14 -13.06
N VAL A 261 10.68 4.30 -13.69
CA VAL A 261 12.13 4.25 -13.47
C VAL A 261 12.80 5.58 -13.83
N ALA A 262 12.44 6.17 -14.96
CA ALA A 262 12.96 7.49 -15.35
C ALA A 262 12.57 8.59 -14.33
N ALA A 263 11.34 8.55 -13.83
CA ALA A 263 10.87 9.48 -12.82
C ALA A 263 11.67 9.37 -11.51
N VAL A 264 11.84 8.16 -10.96
CA VAL A 264 12.58 7.97 -9.69
C VAL A 264 14.04 8.34 -9.81
N LYS A 265 14.68 8.10 -10.96
CA LYS A 265 16.05 8.57 -11.24
C LYS A 265 16.15 10.09 -11.23
N LYS A 266 15.16 10.79 -11.82
CA LYS A 266 15.11 12.24 -11.91
C LYS A 266 14.95 12.91 -10.55
N ILE A 267 14.13 12.31 -9.66
CA ILE A 267 13.91 12.83 -8.30
C ILE A 267 14.96 12.36 -7.29
N GLY A 268 15.88 11.49 -7.68
CA GLY A 268 16.91 10.95 -6.79
C GLY A 268 16.34 10.01 -5.70
N TYR A 269 15.28 9.27 -6.02
CA TYR A 269 14.64 8.34 -5.11
C TYR A 269 15.54 7.15 -4.75
N ARG A 270 15.43 6.66 -3.50
CA ARG A 270 16.09 5.44 -3.03
C ARG A 270 15.12 4.58 -2.21
N GLY A 271 15.33 3.26 -2.19
CA GLY A 271 14.49 2.29 -1.49
C GLY A 271 13.35 1.75 -2.34
N ALA A 272 12.42 1.07 -1.70
CA ALA A 272 11.21 0.59 -2.32
C ALA A 272 10.18 1.71 -2.47
N GLY A 273 9.46 1.71 -3.57
CA GLY A 273 8.36 2.62 -3.81
C GLY A 273 7.36 2.00 -4.77
N THR A 274 6.14 2.49 -4.75
CA THR A 274 5.08 2.01 -5.63
C THR A 274 4.33 3.17 -6.22
N PHE A 275 4.24 3.20 -7.55
CA PHE A 275 3.40 4.13 -8.28
C PHE A 275 2.02 3.53 -8.45
N GLU A 276 1.01 4.18 -7.91
CA GLU A 276 -0.39 3.78 -8.06
C GLU A 276 -1.05 4.51 -9.24
N PHE A 277 -1.78 3.74 -10.05
CA PHE A 277 -2.48 4.23 -11.23
C PHE A 277 -3.94 3.77 -11.23
N LEU A 278 -4.79 4.62 -11.79
CA LEU A 278 -6.06 4.17 -12.36
C LEU A 278 -5.82 3.80 -13.82
N PHE A 279 -6.29 2.61 -14.22
CA PHE A 279 -6.20 2.11 -15.60
C PHE A 279 -7.60 1.98 -16.18
N GLU A 280 -7.88 2.70 -17.26
CA GLU A 280 -9.15 2.67 -17.98
C GLU A 280 -8.89 2.89 -19.47
N ASP A 281 -9.59 2.16 -20.33
CA ASP A 281 -9.55 2.32 -21.80
C ASP A 281 -8.12 2.25 -22.41
N GLY A 282 -7.26 1.41 -21.83
CA GLY A 282 -5.88 1.22 -22.30
C GLY A 282 -4.88 2.27 -21.83
N GLU A 283 -5.30 3.20 -20.97
CA GLU A 283 -4.45 4.29 -20.47
C GLU A 283 -4.24 4.22 -18.96
N PHE A 284 -3.02 4.56 -18.53
CA PHE A 284 -2.65 4.69 -17.13
C PHE A 284 -2.74 6.14 -16.67
N TYR A 285 -3.30 6.37 -15.49
CA TYR A 285 -3.40 7.68 -14.89
C TYR A 285 -2.85 7.65 -13.47
N PHE A 286 -1.72 8.31 -13.25
CA PHE A 286 -1.06 8.40 -11.94
C PHE A 286 -1.98 9.02 -10.89
N ILE A 287 -2.06 8.38 -9.71
CA ILE A 287 -2.80 8.88 -8.56
C ILE A 287 -1.85 9.34 -7.46
N GLU A 288 -0.96 8.44 -7.04
CA GLU A 288 -0.01 8.72 -5.95
C GLU A 288 1.20 7.78 -6.00
N MET A 289 2.22 8.09 -5.24
CA MET A 289 3.36 7.21 -5.01
C MET A 289 3.46 6.89 -3.51
N ASN A 290 3.42 5.62 -3.17
CA ASN A 290 3.74 5.16 -1.82
C ASN A 290 5.26 5.04 -1.68
N THR A 291 5.81 5.81 -0.73
CA THR A 291 7.27 5.93 -0.51
C THR A 291 7.78 4.92 0.52
N ARG A 292 7.26 3.69 0.48
CA ARG A 292 7.50 2.60 1.41
C ARG A 292 7.25 1.24 0.77
N VAL A 293 7.54 0.18 1.49
CA VAL A 293 7.01 -1.15 1.15
C VAL A 293 5.49 -1.17 1.34
N GLN A 294 4.77 -1.90 0.51
CA GLN A 294 3.31 -2.06 0.64
C GLN A 294 2.94 -3.43 1.22
N VAL A 295 1.69 -3.56 1.70
CA VAL A 295 1.13 -4.81 2.24
C VAL A 295 1.28 -5.94 1.23
N GLU A 296 0.95 -5.66 -0.02
CA GLU A 296 0.87 -6.57 -1.16
C GLU A 296 2.20 -6.86 -1.88
N HIS A 297 3.34 -6.46 -1.30
CA HIS A 297 4.65 -6.78 -1.85
C HIS A 297 4.90 -8.29 -2.09
N PRO A 298 4.29 -9.22 -1.32
CA PRO A 298 4.53 -10.64 -1.50
C PRO A 298 4.14 -11.19 -2.88
N VAL A 299 3.11 -10.66 -3.55
CA VAL A 299 2.75 -11.14 -4.89
C VAL A 299 3.84 -10.79 -5.91
N THR A 300 4.45 -9.62 -5.77
CA THR A 300 5.61 -9.23 -6.60
C THR A 300 6.82 -10.10 -6.29
N GLU A 301 7.11 -10.37 -5.02
CA GLU A 301 8.20 -11.26 -4.62
C GLU A 301 8.05 -12.65 -5.23
N TRP A 302 6.85 -13.20 -5.25
CA TRP A 302 6.57 -14.51 -5.82
C TRP A 302 6.81 -14.57 -7.33
N VAL A 303 6.33 -13.58 -8.08
CA VAL A 303 6.45 -13.60 -9.56
C VAL A 303 7.82 -13.16 -10.07
N THR A 304 8.61 -12.45 -9.26
CA THR A 304 9.95 -11.97 -9.66
C THR A 304 11.10 -12.75 -9.04
N GLY A 305 10.87 -13.43 -7.93
CA GLY A 305 11.93 -14.01 -7.09
C GLY A 305 12.78 -13.00 -6.32
N VAL A 306 12.40 -11.71 -6.31
CA VAL A 306 13.12 -10.65 -5.61
C VAL A 306 12.56 -10.46 -4.21
N ASP A 307 13.38 -10.61 -3.18
CA ASP A 307 13.01 -10.26 -1.80
C ASP A 307 13.10 -8.73 -1.61
N ILE A 308 11.94 -8.06 -1.65
CA ILE A 308 11.85 -6.59 -1.60
C ILE A 308 12.37 -6.06 -0.26
N VAL A 309 12.02 -6.69 0.86
CA VAL A 309 12.40 -6.23 2.20
C VAL A 309 13.91 -6.39 2.45
N LYS A 310 14.50 -7.52 2.04
CA LYS A 310 15.96 -7.69 2.09
C LYS A 310 16.67 -6.65 1.22
N THR A 311 16.18 -6.43 0.02
CA THR A 311 16.76 -5.44 -0.90
C THR A 311 16.66 -4.02 -0.34
N GLN A 312 15.56 -3.65 0.35
CA GLN A 312 15.46 -2.37 1.06
C GLN A 312 16.58 -2.19 2.10
N ILE A 313 16.83 -3.22 2.91
CA ILE A 313 17.87 -3.19 3.94
C ILE A 313 19.25 -3.06 3.31
N GLN A 314 19.55 -3.82 2.27
CA GLN A 314 20.82 -3.79 1.54
C GLN A 314 21.07 -2.40 0.91
N VAL A 315 20.07 -1.85 0.23
CA VAL A 315 20.16 -0.50 -0.38
C VAL A 315 20.37 0.57 0.70
N ALA A 316 19.66 0.50 1.82
CA ALA A 316 19.84 1.43 2.92
C ALA A 316 21.23 1.33 3.57
N ALA A 317 21.83 0.14 3.56
CA ALA A 317 23.22 -0.08 3.99
C ALA A 317 24.27 0.46 3.00
N GLY A 318 23.85 1.00 1.87
CA GLY A 318 24.74 1.57 0.85
C GLY A 318 25.13 0.62 -0.28
N GLU A 319 24.57 -0.57 -0.31
CA GLU A 319 24.83 -1.53 -1.39
C GLU A 319 24.12 -1.12 -2.70
N LYS A 320 24.69 -1.53 -3.82
CA LYS A 320 24.03 -1.42 -5.13
C LYS A 320 22.91 -2.47 -5.21
N LEU A 321 21.93 -2.22 -6.06
CA LEU A 321 20.94 -3.23 -6.41
C LEU A 321 21.65 -4.51 -6.87
N PRO A 322 21.30 -5.68 -6.31
CA PRO A 322 21.96 -6.96 -6.65
C PRO A 322 21.53 -7.53 -8.02
N PHE A 323 20.68 -6.81 -8.73
CA PHE A 323 20.14 -7.18 -10.05
C PHE A 323 19.91 -5.96 -10.92
N THR A 324 19.88 -6.20 -12.23
CA THR A 324 19.55 -5.20 -13.27
C THR A 324 18.15 -5.44 -13.80
N GLN A 325 17.58 -4.46 -14.54
CA GLN A 325 16.27 -4.62 -15.17
C GLN A 325 16.17 -5.86 -16.07
N ARG A 326 17.24 -6.22 -16.76
CA ARG A 326 17.28 -7.39 -17.67
C ARG A 326 17.18 -8.73 -16.93
N GLN A 327 17.49 -8.76 -15.65
CA GLN A 327 17.44 -9.96 -14.80
C GLN A 327 16.09 -10.11 -14.10
N VAL A 328 15.25 -9.09 -14.16
CA VAL A 328 13.88 -9.15 -13.61
C VAL A 328 12.98 -9.86 -14.62
N GLU A 329 12.57 -11.05 -14.29
CA GLU A 329 11.62 -11.85 -15.06
C GLU A 329 10.35 -12.07 -14.28
N ILE A 330 9.20 -11.91 -14.94
CA ILE A 330 7.89 -12.20 -14.35
C ILE A 330 7.53 -13.66 -14.69
N LYS A 331 7.39 -14.51 -13.67
CA LYS A 331 7.09 -15.93 -13.81
C LYS A 331 5.83 -16.32 -13.06
N GLY A 332 4.89 -16.94 -13.77
CA GLY A 332 3.64 -17.41 -13.19
C GLY A 332 2.69 -16.29 -12.77
N HIS A 333 1.88 -16.58 -11.78
CA HIS A 333 0.86 -15.68 -11.25
C HIS A 333 0.72 -15.87 -9.75
N ALA A 334 0.63 -14.77 -9.00
CA ALA A 334 0.44 -14.79 -7.56
C ALA A 334 -0.83 -14.04 -7.17
N ILE A 335 -1.52 -14.53 -6.15
CA ILE A 335 -2.73 -13.92 -5.57
C ILE A 335 -2.51 -13.82 -4.06
N GLU A 336 -2.83 -12.68 -3.49
CA GLU A 336 -2.85 -12.41 -2.04
C GLU A 336 -4.28 -12.16 -1.58
N CYS A 337 -4.67 -12.79 -0.48
CA CYS A 337 -5.89 -12.46 0.28
C CYS A 337 -5.49 -11.90 1.63
N ARG A 338 -5.92 -10.68 1.95
CA ARG A 338 -5.76 -10.10 3.28
C ARG A 338 -6.73 -10.73 4.25
N ILE A 339 -6.22 -11.30 5.34
CA ILE A 339 -7.04 -11.90 6.39
C ILE A 339 -7.22 -10.89 7.51
N ASN A 340 -8.45 -10.43 7.66
CA ASN A 340 -8.83 -9.42 8.64
C ASN A 340 -9.73 -10.03 9.73
N ALA A 341 -9.50 -9.60 10.97
CA ALA A 341 -10.38 -9.88 12.11
C ALA A 341 -11.62 -8.99 12.03
N GLU A 342 -12.58 -9.35 11.17
CA GLU A 342 -13.77 -8.58 10.81
C GLU A 342 -14.93 -9.49 10.44
N ASP A 343 -16.15 -8.97 10.59
CA ASP A 343 -17.31 -9.58 9.94
C ASP A 343 -17.11 -9.59 8.42
N PRO A 344 -17.27 -10.73 7.73
CA PRO A 344 -16.93 -10.89 6.31
C PRO A 344 -17.71 -9.98 5.35
N TYR A 345 -18.90 -9.53 5.74
CA TYR A 345 -19.77 -8.76 4.85
C TYR A 345 -20.03 -7.34 5.33
N LYS A 346 -20.06 -7.12 6.64
CA LYS A 346 -20.27 -5.81 7.25
C LYS A 346 -18.95 -5.06 7.50
N PHE A 347 -17.83 -5.79 7.56
CA PHE A 347 -16.48 -5.26 7.84
C PHE A 347 -16.39 -4.59 9.22
N VAL A 348 -17.19 -5.05 10.17
CA VAL A 348 -17.10 -4.62 11.56
C VAL A 348 -15.93 -5.35 12.21
N PRO A 349 -14.97 -4.64 12.83
CA PRO A 349 -13.85 -5.27 13.53
C PRO A 349 -14.30 -6.27 14.58
N SER A 350 -13.57 -7.38 14.68
CA SER A 350 -13.80 -8.47 15.63
C SER A 350 -12.52 -8.77 16.43
N PRO A 351 -12.08 -7.83 17.30
CA PRO A 351 -10.96 -8.10 18.20
C PRO A 351 -11.34 -9.21 19.19
N GLY A 352 -10.33 -9.91 19.72
CA GLY A 352 -10.59 -10.97 20.69
C GLY A 352 -9.53 -12.05 20.69
N ARG A 353 -9.79 -13.11 21.44
CA ARG A 353 -8.88 -14.24 21.59
C ARG A 353 -9.08 -15.26 20.46
N VAL A 354 -8.02 -15.51 19.71
CA VAL A 354 -7.97 -16.57 18.70
C VAL A 354 -7.79 -17.92 19.39
N THR A 355 -8.80 -18.74 19.37
CA THR A 355 -8.75 -20.08 20.00
C THR A 355 -8.13 -21.13 19.11
N THR A 356 -8.44 -21.07 17.81
CA THR A 356 -7.84 -21.93 16.78
C THR A 356 -7.15 -21.07 15.72
N TRP A 357 -5.93 -21.44 15.37
CA TRP A 357 -5.16 -20.85 14.30
C TRP A 357 -4.49 -21.94 13.48
N HIS A 358 -5.11 -22.36 12.40
CA HIS A 358 -4.54 -23.32 11.45
C HIS A 358 -4.40 -22.65 10.09
N MET A 359 -3.17 -22.57 9.61
CA MET A 359 -2.83 -21.93 8.34
C MET A 359 -2.50 -22.98 7.28
N PRO A 360 -2.85 -22.70 6.02
CA PRO A 360 -2.62 -23.63 4.92
C PRO A 360 -1.13 -23.79 4.62
N GLY A 361 -0.78 -24.87 3.94
CA GLY A 361 0.58 -25.16 3.50
C GLY A 361 0.61 -25.72 2.07
N GLY A 362 1.76 -26.30 1.72
CA GLY A 362 1.98 -26.96 0.44
C GLY A 362 2.71 -26.09 -0.60
N PRO A 363 2.97 -26.66 -1.79
CA PRO A 363 3.72 -25.97 -2.83
C PRO A 363 3.05 -24.68 -3.30
N GLY A 364 3.83 -23.58 -3.33
CA GLY A 364 3.35 -22.29 -3.79
C GLY A 364 2.35 -21.62 -2.84
N VAL A 365 2.35 -21.97 -1.55
CA VAL A 365 1.56 -21.31 -0.49
C VAL A 365 2.48 -20.63 0.50
N ARG A 366 2.23 -19.36 0.77
CA ARG A 366 2.91 -18.54 1.77
C ARG A 366 1.89 -17.88 2.69
N VAL A 367 2.19 -17.83 3.97
CA VAL A 367 1.39 -17.12 4.97
C VAL A 367 2.27 -16.13 5.70
N ASP A 368 1.93 -14.85 5.64
CA ASP A 368 2.55 -13.79 6.42
C ASP A 368 1.58 -13.40 7.55
N SER A 369 1.90 -13.79 8.78
CA SER A 369 1.09 -13.52 9.95
C SER A 369 1.93 -13.59 11.22
N HIS A 370 1.55 -12.81 12.22
CA HIS A 370 2.14 -12.82 13.56
C HIS A 370 1.26 -13.56 14.58
N ILE A 371 0.11 -14.06 14.16
CA ILE A 371 -0.89 -14.70 15.03
C ILE A 371 -0.47 -16.13 15.38
N TYR A 372 -0.93 -16.59 16.52
CA TYR A 372 -0.83 -17.97 17.00
C TYR A 372 -2.04 -18.31 17.88
N ALA A 373 -2.26 -19.60 18.17
CA ALA A 373 -3.34 -20.04 19.04
C ALA A 373 -3.25 -19.40 20.43
N ASN A 374 -4.36 -18.89 20.95
CA ASN A 374 -4.49 -18.12 22.17
C ASN A 374 -3.94 -16.68 22.14
N TYR A 375 -3.50 -16.17 20.97
CA TYR A 375 -3.18 -14.75 20.83
C TYR A 375 -4.43 -13.90 20.96
N PHE A 376 -4.30 -12.75 21.61
CA PHE A 376 -5.38 -11.75 21.72
C PHE A 376 -5.16 -10.66 20.68
N VAL A 377 -6.08 -10.55 19.72
CA VAL A 377 -6.10 -9.47 18.72
C VAL A 377 -6.58 -8.18 19.38
N PRO A 378 -5.72 -7.17 19.54
CA PRO A 378 -6.09 -5.94 20.24
C PRO A 378 -7.02 -5.07 19.38
N PRO A 379 -7.97 -4.34 20.01
CA PRO A 379 -8.90 -3.45 19.30
C PRO A 379 -8.26 -2.11 18.87
N ASN A 380 -7.03 -1.85 19.26
CA ASN A 380 -6.38 -0.54 19.12
C ASN A 380 -5.79 -0.27 17.74
N TYR A 381 -5.68 -1.30 16.88
CA TYR A 381 -4.96 -1.25 15.62
C TYR A 381 -5.81 -1.77 14.47
N ASP A 382 -5.27 -1.70 13.24
CA ASP A 382 -5.89 -2.28 12.07
C ASP A 382 -6.26 -3.76 12.28
N SER A 383 -7.36 -4.17 11.69
CA SER A 383 -7.93 -5.52 11.84
C SER A 383 -7.15 -6.61 11.09
N MET A 384 -6.19 -6.27 10.23
CA MET A 384 -5.44 -7.25 9.46
C MET A 384 -4.55 -8.11 10.36
N ILE A 385 -4.80 -9.41 10.37
CA ILE A 385 -4.10 -10.41 11.18
C ILE A 385 -3.14 -11.28 10.38
N GLY A 386 -3.20 -11.22 9.07
CA GLY A 386 -2.30 -11.95 8.19
C GLY A 386 -2.71 -11.86 6.74
N LYS A 387 -1.92 -12.53 5.90
CA LYS A 387 -2.12 -12.64 4.46
C LYS A 387 -1.87 -14.08 4.04
N ILE A 388 -2.70 -14.59 3.15
CA ILE A 388 -2.47 -15.85 2.45
C ILE A 388 -2.09 -15.49 1.03
N ILE A 389 -0.92 -15.91 0.60
CA ILE A 389 -0.38 -15.64 -0.73
C ILE A 389 -0.13 -16.98 -1.42
N VAL A 390 -0.58 -17.10 -2.65
CA VAL A 390 -0.34 -18.29 -3.47
C VAL A 390 0.35 -17.92 -4.77
N HIS A 391 1.10 -18.84 -5.32
CA HIS A 391 1.73 -18.73 -6.62
C HIS A 391 1.45 -19.96 -7.47
N GLY A 392 1.19 -19.78 -8.76
CA GLY A 392 1.03 -20.85 -9.76
C GLY A 392 1.70 -20.47 -11.07
N ASP A 393 1.93 -21.45 -11.93
CA ASP A 393 2.49 -21.18 -13.27
C ASP A 393 1.51 -20.40 -14.14
N THR A 394 0.22 -20.52 -13.86
CA THR A 394 -0.86 -19.78 -14.50
C THR A 394 -1.80 -19.17 -13.45
N ARG A 395 -2.62 -18.19 -13.86
CA ARG A 395 -3.63 -17.60 -13.01
C ARG A 395 -4.66 -18.63 -12.54
N ASP A 396 -5.08 -19.53 -13.40
CA ASP A 396 -6.03 -20.60 -13.05
C ASP A 396 -5.46 -21.53 -11.97
N GLN A 397 -4.17 -21.86 -12.05
CA GLN A 397 -3.49 -22.64 -11.01
C GLN A 397 -3.38 -21.86 -9.70
N ALA A 398 -3.10 -20.56 -9.75
CA ALA A 398 -3.08 -19.72 -8.56
C ALA A 398 -4.48 -19.62 -7.91
N LEU A 399 -5.55 -19.44 -8.69
CA LEU A 399 -6.93 -19.48 -8.22
C LEU A 399 -7.29 -20.82 -7.57
N ALA A 400 -6.90 -21.93 -8.19
CA ALA A 400 -7.13 -23.28 -7.64
C ALA A 400 -6.38 -23.46 -6.30
N ARG A 401 -5.13 -23.02 -6.21
CA ARG A 401 -4.34 -23.03 -4.96
C ARG A 401 -4.95 -22.16 -3.87
N MET A 402 -5.44 -20.97 -4.23
CA MET A 402 -6.08 -20.09 -3.25
C MET A 402 -7.38 -20.71 -2.71
N ARG A 403 -8.20 -21.32 -3.55
CA ARG A 403 -9.40 -22.05 -3.09
C ARG A 403 -9.04 -23.15 -2.09
N THR A 404 -8.01 -23.94 -2.40
CA THR A 404 -7.53 -25.02 -1.50
C THR A 404 -6.99 -24.42 -0.19
N ALA A 405 -6.15 -23.39 -0.27
CA ALA A 405 -5.58 -22.73 0.90
C ALA A 405 -6.65 -22.14 1.83
N LEU A 406 -7.65 -21.46 1.25
CA LEU A 406 -8.76 -20.90 2.03
C LEU A 406 -9.68 -21.99 2.63
N ALA A 407 -9.85 -23.12 1.96
CA ALA A 407 -10.62 -24.24 2.49
C ALA A 407 -9.92 -24.90 3.69
N GLU A 408 -8.59 -25.00 3.64
CA GLU A 408 -7.76 -25.56 4.72
C GLU A 408 -7.65 -24.61 5.92
N THR A 409 -7.76 -23.30 5.70
CA THR A 409 -7.59 -22.30 6.77
C THR A 409 -8.70 -22.38 7.80
N ALA A 410 -8.35 -22.50 9.09
CA ALA A 410 -9.29 -22.45 10.20
C ALA A 410 -8.85 -21.40 11.23
N VAL A 411 -9.74 -20.45 11.50
CA VAL A 411 -9.58 -19.41 12.54
C VAL A 411 -10.86 -19.37 13.36
N GLU A 412 -10.74 -19.57 14.67
CA GLU A 412 -11.87 -19.57 15.61
C GLU A 412 -11.62 -18.62 16.78
N GLY A 413 -12.68 -18.23 17.46
CA GLY A 413 -12.67 -17.29 18.58
C GLY A 413 -12.89 -15.83 18.17
N ILE A 414 -12.71 -15.51 16.90
CA ILE A 414 -13.00 -14.20 16.30
C ILE A 414 -13.66 -14.38 14.93
N ASN A 415 -14.34 -13.35 14.43
CA ASN A 415 -14.80 -13.34 13.05
C ASN A 415 -13.66 -12.93 12.11
N THR A 416 -13.63 -13.52 10.92
CA THR A 416 -12.69 -13.18 9.86
C THR A 416 -13.39 -13.05 8.51
N ASN A 417 -12.75 -12.37 7.58
CA ASN A 417 -13.22 -12.22 6.21
C ASN A 417 -12.93 -13.42 5.30
N ILE A 418 -12.49 -14.57 5.84
CA ILE A 418 -12.18 -15.78 5.08
C ILE A 418 -13.40 -16.27 4.26
N ALA A 419 -14.62 -16.20 4.82
CA ALA A 419 -15.83 -16.57 4.11
C ALA A 419 -16.04 -15.72 2.84
N LEU A 420 -15.82 -14.42 2.91
CA LEU A 420 -15.85 -13.52 1.74
C LEU A 420 -14.85 -13.95 0.67
N HIS A 421 -13.60 -14.25 1.07
CA HIS A 421 -12.58 -14.69 0.13
C HIS A 421 -12.95 -16.02 -0.57
N ARG A 422 -13.50 -16.98 0.17
CA ARG A 422 -13.96 -18.26 -0.40
C ARG A 422 -14.99 -18.05 -1.50
N GLU A 423 -15.90 -17.11 -1.33
CA GLU A 423 -16.93 -16.79 -2.31
C GLU A 423 -16.38 -16.03 -3.51
N LEU A 424 -15.47 -15.07 -3.29
CA LEU A 424 -14.85 -14.32 -4.37
C LEU A 424 -13.96 -15.21 -5.25
N MET A 425 -13.30 -16.23 -4.69
CA MET A 425 -12.46 -17.17 -5.47
C MET A 425 -13.24 -18.08 -6.41
N VAL A 426 -14.57 -18.15 -6.30
CA VAL A 426 -15.45 -18.88 -7.23
C VAL A 426 -16.41 -17.95 -7.97
N ASP A 427 -16.28 -16.64 -7.78
CA ASP A 427 -17.08 -15.66 -8.50
C ASP A 427 -16.64 -15.60 -9.97
N PRO A 428 -17.54 -15.83 -10.95
CA PRO A 428 -17.17 -15.92 -12.35
C PRO A 428 -16.45 -14.67 -12.88
N LYS A 429 -16.90 -13.49 -12.46
CA LYS A 429 -16.34 -12.24 -12.96
C LYS A 429 -14.94 -11.95 -12.39
N PHE A 430 -14.69 -12.34 -11.15
CA PHE A 430 -13.36 -12.32 -10.58
C PHE A 430 -12.45 -13.37 -11.24
N MET A 431 -12.97 -14.57 -11.50
CA MET A 431 -12.23 -15.64 -12.19
C MET A 431 -11.82 -15.24 -13.61
N ASP A 432 -12.66 -14.51 -14.34
CA ASP A 432 -12.34 -13.97 -15.67
C ASP A 432 -11.22 -12.91 -15.61
N GLY A 433 -11.06 -12.23 -14.48
CA GLY A 433 -10.09 -11.17 -14.25
C GLY A 433 -10.51 -9.80 -14.76
N GLY A 434 -9.76 -8.76 -14.37
CA GLY A 434 -9.96 -7.40 -14.86
C GLY A 434 -11.18 -6.67 -14.27
N THR A 435 -11.65 -7.06 -13.09
CA THR A 435 -12.68 -6.32 -12.35
C THR A 435 -12.22 -4.90 -12.02
N ASN A 436 -13.15 -3.93 -12.00
CA ASN A 436 -12.87 -2.54 -11.65
C ASN A 436 -12.97 -2.30 -10.12
N ILE A 437 -12.59 -1.09 -9.68
CA ILE A 437 -12.55 -0.72 -8.25
C ILE A 437 -13.92 -0.69 -7.56
N HIS A 438 -15.03 -0.67 -8.30
CA HIS A 438 -16.39 -0.62 -7.77
C HIS A 438 -17.00 -2.03 -7.60
N TYR A 439 -16.37 -3.03 -8.21
CA TYR A 439 -16.94 -4.37 -8.33
C TYR A 439 -17.34 -5.00 -6.98
N LEU A 440 -16.46 -4.95 -5.98
CA LEU A 440 -16.74 -5.55 -4.68
C LEU A 440 -17.92 -4.89 -3.97
N GLU A 441 -18.04 -3.57 -4.04
CA GLU A 441 -19.17 -2.84 -3.43
C GLU A 441 -20.49 -3.18 -4.12
N GLU A 442 -20.51 -3.29 -5.45
CA GLU A 442 -21.67 -3.74 -6.21
C GLU A 442 -22.04 -5.18 -5.87
N TRP A 443 -21.07 -6.06 -5.75
CA TRP A 443 -21.25 -7.46 -5.38
C TRP A 443 -21.86 -7.61 -3.97
N LEU A 444 -21.34 -6.87 -2.99
CA LEU A 444 -21.87 -6.82 -1.63
C LEU A 444 -23.30 -6.28 -1.57
N SER A 445 -23.59 -5.23 -2.36
CA SER A 445 -24.92 -4.61 -2.37
C SER A 445 -26.03 -5.53 -2.84
N LYS A 446 -25.72 -6.47 -3.76
CA LYS A 446 -26.67 -7.48 -4.26
C LYS A 446 -27.02 -8.55 -3.23
N ARG A 447 -26.17 -8.76 -2.22
CA ARG A 447 -26.38 -9.74 -1.14
C ARG A 447 -27.16 -9.21 0.05
N GLN A 448 -27.22 -7.90 0.20
CA GLN A 448 -27.99 -7.25 1.27
C GLN A 448 -29.48 -7.09 0.91
N ARG A 449 -29.88 -7.49 -0.29
CA ARG A 449 -31.25 -7.56 -0.76
C ARG A 449 -31.77 -9.00 -0.68
#